data_6d0d918ca47b617f93d83bf662c9dbbb
#
_entry.id   6d0d918ca47b617f93d83bf662c9dbbb
#
_cell.length_a   1.000
_cell.length_b   1.000
_cell.length_c   1.000
_cell.angle_alpha   90.00
_cell.angle_beta   90.00
_cell.angle_gamma   90.00
#
_symmetry.space_group_name_H-M   'P 1'
#
loop_
_entity.id
_entity.type
_entity.pdbx_description
1 polymer ?
#
loop_
_entity_poly.entity_id
_entity_poly.type
_entity_poly.pdbx_seq_one_letter_code
_entity_poly.pdbx_strand_id
1 'polypeptide(L)'
;MRLLDWVIAGVYFVGTVSFGIWLNRKTHNAKEFFSGGKDFAWWAIAGSVIATQVSAVTFVGAPGWAYTAGLSPIVLSLNIPIVMWFISGSLVPFFYNSGVVSIYEYMEGRFGYAARATMAAAFIIKLLTIMGVVIFAPALVLSHVTGLDIVITILFMTVAIFATSLGGLTAVIWIDVVQIAILWVGIITSFFIVLTKLPVSLPEAYTILEQAGKLKALNFSTDLATSNTIWGGLIGGLVLHVSYFGANQAQVQRMLAAKSIRNLKLSLWSTGIAIVAQMMFFLTLGLLLFVFYEGRHFEKANDVYITFLDNVPSGFLGLIIAAVFAAGIGSMVASLNSMATVFVKDIYERTFRPKATEQEKYRVARLSTLVFGSFLAGAAILMSKYENLSALEAISKYGSFIVGSTLGVFMLGIYTQRTNQAGVIIGFILGVVAVVFFALFTAAFWLWYNLVGFGVTIVTGYGASFFFGTQPTNIGMFTLHGQKQHFLDNNLAEREGNYYVIPGKFERNSYLLIAYFGLVVALLYALGK
;
A
#
# COMPACT_ATOMS: atom_id res chain seq x y z
N MET A 1 19.66 -4.53 -24.18
CA MET A 1 18.63 -3.65 -24.81
C MET A 1 19.03 -3.26 -26.22
N ARG A 2 18.08 -3.27 -27.17
CA ARG A 2 18.24 -2.74 -28.52
C ARG A 2 17.77 -1.28 -28.58
N LEU A 3 18.08 -0.57 -29.68
CA LEU A 3 17.73 0.85 -29.82
C LEU A 3 16.24 1.16 -29.55
N LEU A 4 15.35 0.31 -30.05
CA LEU A 4 13.89 0.48 -29.85
C LEU A 4 13.50 0.43 -28.38
N ASP A 5 14.10 -0.44 -27.58
CA ASP A 5 13.83 -0.54 -26.14
C ASP A 5 14.26 0.73 -25.41
N TRP A 6 15.43 1.28 -25.77
CA TRP A 6 15.92 2.56 -25.23
C TRP A 6 15.01 3.73 -25.60
N VAL A 7 14.50 3.76 -26.84
CA VAL A 7 13.56 4.79 -27.28
C VAL A 7 12.27 4.72 -26.48
N ILE A 8 11.66 3.54 -26.33
CA ILE A 8 10.40 3.37 -25.60
C ILE A 8 10.57 3.72 -24.12
N ALA A 9 11.59 3.16 -23.45
CA ALA A 9 11.86 3.46 -22.05
C ALA A 9 12.20 4.94 -21.83
N GLY A 10 12.99 5.54 -22.74
CA GLY A 10 13.35 6.95 -22.73
C GLY A 10 12.15 7.88 -22.92
N VAL A 11 11.27 7.60 -23.88
CA VAL A 11 10.02 8.35 -24.12
C VAL A 11 9.13 8.28 -22.88
N TYR A 12 8.97 7.11 -22.28
CA TYR A 12 8.22 6.96 -21.04
C TYR A 12 8.84 7.81 -19.92
N PHE A 13 10.16 7.68 -19.70
CA PHE A 13 10.86 8.39 -18.63
C PHE A 13 10.76 9.91 -18.79
N VAL A 14 11.14 10.43 -19.97
CA VAL A 14 11.06 11.85 -20.29
C VAL A 14 9.61 12.36 -20.22
N GLY A 15 8.66 11.57 -20.71
CA GLY A 15 7.23 11.86 -20.64
C GLY A 15 6.74 11.98 -19.19
N THR A 16 7.07 11.01 -18.32
CA THR A 16 6.68 11.02 -16.91
C THR A 16 7.30 12.18 -16.15
N VAL A 17 8.60 12.44 -16.34
CA VAL A 17 9.30 13.59 -15.72
C VAL A 17 8.72 14.91 -16.19
N SER A 18 8.52 15.08 -17.51
CA SER A 18 7.94 16.29 -18.09
C SER A 18 6.50 16.52 -17.60
N PHE A 19 5.70 15.47 -17.51
CA PHE A 19 4.35 15.53 -16.99
C PHE A 19 4.33 15.91 -15.50
N GLY A 20 5.23 15.33 -14.69
CA GLY A 20 5.41 15.70 -13.28
C GLY A 20 5.81 17.17 -13.10
N ILE A 21 6.77 17.66 -13.90
CA ILE A 21 7.19 19.06 -13.88
C ILE A 21 6.03 19.98 -14.30
N TRP A 22 5.27 19.61 -15.31
CA TRP A 22 4.11 20.38 -15.78
C TRP A 22 3.02 20.47 -14.71
N LEU A 23 2.71 19.36 -14.04
CA LEU A 23 1.75 19.33 -12.91
C LEU A 23 2.27 20.16 -11.72
N ASN A 24 3.57 20.10 -11.42
CA ASN A 24 4.19 20.89 -10.37
C ASN A 24 4.01 22.41 -10.60
N ARG A 25 4.08 22.87 -11.85
CA ARG A 25 3.86 24.28 -12.20
C ARG A 25 2.43 24.76 -11.93
N LYS A 26 1.46 23.85 -11.82
CA LYS A 26 0.05 24.17 -11.53
C LYS A 26 -0.26 24.19 -10.02
N THR A 27 0.63 23.66 -9.18
CA THR A 27 0.42 23.62 -7.72
C THR A 27 1.09 24.83 -7.10
N HIS A 28 0.30 25.78 -6.63
CA HIS A 28 0.80 27.08 -6.14
C HIS A 28 0.66 27.30 -4.65
N ASN A 29 -0.12 26.45 -3.95
CA ASN A 29 -0.40 26.63 -2.54
C ASN A 29 -0.37 25.31 -1.75
N ALA A 30 -0.25 25.43 -0.43
CA ALA A 30 -0.17 24.28 0.48
C ALA A 30 -1.46 23.43 0.46
N LYS A 31 -2.64 24.06 0.28
CA LYS A 31 -3.90 23.32 0.24
C LYS A 31 -3.97 22.35 -0.95
N GLU A 32 -3.56 22.79 -2.14
CA GLU A 32 -3.48 21.93 -3.34
C GLU A 32 -2.44 20.83 -3.15
N PHE A 33 -1.29 21.18 -2.56
CA PHE A 33 -0.22 20.23 -2.28
C PHE A 33 -0.69 19.09 -1.35
N PHE A 34 -1.41 19.41 -0.27
CA PHE A 34 -1.79 18.43 0.75
C PHE A 34 -3.12 17.71 0.47
N SER A 35 -4.12 18.37 -0.10
CA SER A 35 -5.47 17.82 -0.26
C SER A 35 -5.92 17.60 -1.70
N GLY A 36 -5.16 18.03 -2.70
CA GLY A 36 -5.46 17.81 -4.11
C GLY A 36 -6.76 18.49 -4.61
N GLY A 37 -7.29 19.49 -3.88
CA GLY A 37 -8.50 20.23 -4.28
C GLY A 37 -9.83 19.50 -4.08
N LYS A 38 -9.86 18.21 -3.71
CA LYS A 38 -11.07 17.38 -3.52
C LYS A 38 -11.99 17.32 -4.77
N ASP A 39 -11.42 17.10 -5.94
CA ASP A 39 -12.19 17.11 -7.22
C ASP A 39 -11.92 15.86 -8.09
N PHE A 40 -11.50 14.76 -7.49
CA PHE A 40 -11.17 13.56 -8.24
C PHE A 40 -12.37 12.63 -8.43
N ALA A 41 -12.51 12.09 -9.63
CA ALA A 41 -13.46 11.03 -9.96
C ALA A 41 -13.03 9.70 -9.34
N TRP A 42 -13.99 8.80 -9.13
CA TRP A 42 -13.76 7.49 -8.48
C TRP A 42 -12.67 6.65 -9.15
N TRP A 43 -12.59 6.65 -10.48
CA TRP A 43 -11.62 5.85 -11.24
C TRP A 43 -10.18 6.37 -11.07
N ALA A 44 -10.01 7.70 -10.92
CA ALA A 44 -8.70 8.29 -10.67
C ALA A 44 -8.19 7.95 -9.26
N ILE A 45 -9.09 8.02 -8.26
CA ILE A 45 -8.77 7.58 -6.89
C ILE A 45 -8.46 6.08 -6.86
N ALA A 46 -9.30 5.24 -7.49
CA ALA A 46 -9.07 3.79 -7.55
C ALA A 46 -7.71 3.47 -8.20
N GLY A 47 -7.42 4.09 -9.36
CA GLY A 47 -6.14 3.94 -10.04
C GLY A 47 -4.96 4.32 -9.15
N SER A 48 -5.03 5.45 -8.45
CA SER A 48 -3.97 5.91 -7.54
C SER A 48 -3.81 4.99 -6.32
N VAL A 49 -4.90 4.52 -5.71
CA VAL A 49 -4.87 3.57 -4.59
C VAL A 49 -4.23 2.24 -5.02
N ILE A 50 -4.59 1.71 -6.18
CA ILE A 50 -4.04 0.47 -6.73
C ILE A 50 -2.56 0.65 -7.09
N ALA A 51 -2.19 1.75 -7.77
CA ALA A 51 -0.80 2.04 -8.13
C ALA A 51 0.11 2.14 -6.90
N THR A 52 -0.40 2.68 -5.79
CA THR A 52 0.36 2.77 -4.53
C THR A 52 0.55 1.39 -3.87
N GLN A 53 -0.39 0.47 -4.05
CA GLN A 53 -0.32 -0.90 -3.54
C GLN A 53 0.69 -1.74 -4.33
N VAL A 54 0.75 -1.56 -5.64
CA VAL A 54 1.62 -2.34 -6.53
C VAL A 54 2.91 -1.59 -6.77
N SER A 55 3.97 -2.06 -6.14
CA SER A 55 5.33 -1.56 -6.35
C SER A 55 6.09 -2.40 -7.38
N ALA A 56 7.25 -1.92 -7.81
CA ALA A 56 8.17 -2.72 -8.63
C ALA A 56 8.58 -4.04 -7.94
N VAL A 57 8.62 -4.05 -6.61
CA VAL A 57 8.87 -5.27 -5.82
C VAL A 57 7.75 -6.30 -6.04
N THR A 58 6.49 -5.86 -6.13
CA THR A 58 5.36 -6.74 -6.46
C THR A 58 5.41 -7.20 -7.91
N PHE A 59 5.74 -6.29 -8.83
CA PHE A 59 5.80 -6.58 -10.27
C PHE A 59 6.81 -7.69 -10.59
N VAL A 60 7.99 -7.63 -9.98
CA VAL A 60 9.08 -8.60 -10.17
C VAL A 60 8.93 -9.80 -9.22
N GLY A 61 8.57 -9.53 -7.98
CA GLY A 61 8.57 -10.53 -6.91
C GLY A 61 7.36 -11.46 -6.91
N ALA A 62 6.16 -11.00 -7.30
CA ALA A 62 4.98 -11.84 -7.25
C ALA A 62 5.04 -13.02 -8.25
N PRO A 63 5.49 -12.85 -9.52
CA PRO A 63 5.75 -13.99 -10.40
C PRO A 63 6.80 -14.96 -9.85
N GLY A 64 7.91 -14.45 -9.29
CA GLY A 64 8.92 -15.28 -8.66
C GLY A 64 8.39 -16.04 -7.43
N TRP A 65 7.52 -15.42 -6.65
CA TRP A 65 6.89 -16.08 -5.52
C TRP A 65 5.93 -17.19 -5.96
N ALA A 66 5.13 -16.96 -7.01
CA ALA A 66 4.29 -18.02 -7.57
C ALA A 66 5.10 -19.16 -8.21
N TYR A 67 6.23 -18.84 -8.82
CA TYR A 67 7.16 -19.86 -9.32
C TYR A 67 7.58 -20.84 -8.23
N THR A 68 7.94 -20.35 -7.04
CA THR A 68 8.37 -21.16 -5.92
C THR A 68 7.20 -21.77 -5.13
N ALA A 69 6.21 -20.97 -4.75
CA ALA A 69 5.13 -21.33 -3.83
C ALA A 69 3.77 -21.66 -4.49
N GLY A 70 3.69 -21.64 -5.82
CA GLY A 70 2.43 -21.85 -6.53
C GLY A 70 1.44 -20.69 -6.32
N LEU A 71 0.14 -21.00 -6.30
CA LEU A 71 -0.94 -20.01 -6.09
C LEU A 71 -1.11 -19.60 -4.62
N SER A 72 -0.45 -20.26 -3.66
CA SER A 72 -0.68 -20.02 -2.23
C SER A 72 -0.50 -18.55 -1.78
N PRO A 73 0.37 -17.71 -2.39
CA PRO A 73 0.50 -16.31 -2.01
C PRO A 73 -0.76 -15.46 -2.22
N ILE A 74 -1.76 -15.94 -2.98
CA ILE A 74 -3.03 -15.24 -3.18
C ILE A 74 -3.76 -14.94 -1.86
N VAL A 75 -3.56 -15.74 -0.83
CA VAL A 75 -4.19 -15.56 0.49
C VAL A 75 -3.89 -14.19 1.10
N LEU A 76 -2.77 -13.57 0.71
CA LEU A 76 -2.42 -12.21 1.15
C LEU A 76 -3.41 -11.17 0.62
N SER A 77 -3.91 -11.33 -0.59
CA SER A 77 -4.83 -10.36 -1.21
C SER A 77 -6.29 -10.77 -1.09
N LEU A 78 -6.56 -12.02 -0.72
CA LEU A 78 -7.90 -12.60 -0.70
C LEU A 78 -8.86 -11.86 0.24
N ASN A 79 -8.37 -11.31 1.35
CA ASN A 79 -9.17 -10.56 2.33
C ASN A 79 -9.53 -9.13 1.88
N ILE A 80 -8.90 -8.59 0.82
CA ILE A 80 -9.06 -7.18 0.41
C ILE A 80 -10.51 -6.80 0.09
N PRO A 81 -11.34 -7.61 -0.58
CA PRO A 81 -12.76 -7.29 -0.77
C PRO A 81 -13.51 -7.07 0.54
N ILE A 82 -13.27 -7.91 1.55
CA ILE A 82 -13.86 -7.77 2.89
C ILE A 82 -13.39 -6.48 3.55
N VAL A 83 -12.09 -6.18 3.45
CA VAL A 83 -11.50 -4.94 3.96
C VAL A 83 -12.14 -3.72 3.31
N MET A 84 -12.28 -3.70 1.98
CA MET A 84 -12.88 -2.58 1.25
C MET A 84 -14.36 -2.41 1.56
N TRP A 85 -15.08 -3.52 1.74
CA TRP A 85 -16.44 -3.49 2.26
C TRP A 85 -16.48 -2.81 3.63
N PHE A 86 -15.66 -3.27 4.60
CA PHE A 86 -15.63 -2.74 5.96
C PHE A 86 -15.25 -1.25 6.01
N ILE A 87 -14.16 -0.84 5.39
CA ILE A 87 -13.70 0.54 5.44
C ILE A 87 -14.62 1.51 4.70
N SER A 88 -15.27 1.06 3.61
CA SER A 88 -16.23 1.88 2.86
C SER A 88 -17.49 2.23 3.64
N GLY A 89 -17.89 1.37 4.58
CA GLY A 89 -19.06 1.60 5.44
C GLY A 89 -18.71 2.24 6.79
N SER A 90 -17.44 2.17 7.24
CA SER A 90 -17.06 2.60 8.60
C SER A 90 -15.99 3.68 8.63
N LEU A 91 -14.72 3.33 8.39
CA LEU A 91 -13.58 4.23 8.64
C LEU A 91 -13.54 5.42 7.68
N VAL A 92 -13.80 5.19 6.41
CA VAL A 92 -13.66 6.23 5.41
C VAL A 92 -14.78 7.28 5.46
N PRO A 93 -16.07 6.92 5.61
CA PRO A 93 -17.11 7.91 5.92
C PRO A 93 -16.82 8.69 7.21
N PHE A 94 -16.26 8.03 8.21
CA PHE A 94 -15.87 8.67 9.47
C PHE A 94 -14.83 9.77 9.25
N PHE A 95 -13.73 9.49 8.52
CA PHE A 95 -12.73 10.50 8.20
C PHE A 95 -13.24 11.57 7.23
N TYR A 96 -14.10 11.20 6.27
CA TYR A 96 -14.72 12.14 5.35
C TYR A 96 -15.52 13.21 6.09
N ASN A 97 -16.34 12.81 7.08
CA ASN A 97 -17.13 13.71 7.92
C ASN A 97 -16.26 14.52 8.89
N SER A 98 -15.13 13.99 9.33
CA SER A 98 -14.21 14.69 10.23
C SER A 98 -13.51 15.88 9.58
N GLY A 99 -13.48 15.96 8.25
CA GLY A 99 -12.88 17.08 7.49
C GLY A 99 -11.36 17.19 7.60
N VAL A 100 -10.69 16.20 8.16
CA VAL A 100 -9.23 16.19 8.40
C VAL A 100 -8.45 16.06 7.09
N VAL A 101 -7.27 16.66 7.04
CA VAL A 101 -6.29 16.52 5.95
C VAL A 101 -5.31 15.38 6.24
N SER A 102 -4.86 15.30 7.49
CA SER A 102 -4.05 14.20 7.99
C SER A 102 -4.87 13.34 8.97
N ILE A 103 -4.78 12.01 8.84
CA ILE A 103 -5.43 11.12 9.83
C ILE A 103 -4.86 11.30 11.25
N TYR A 104 -3.67 11.89 11.37
CA TYR A 104 -3.06 12.20 12.67
C TYR A 104 -3.64 13.48 13.29
N GLU A 105 -4.22 14.37 12.48
CA GLU A 105 -5.01 15.51 12.95
C GLU A 105 -6.25 15.02 13.75
N TYR A 106 -6.89 13.93 13.33
CA TYR A 106 -7.91 13.24 14.11
C TYR A 106 -7.40 12.80 15.49
N MET A 107 -6.15 12.27 15.57
CA MET A 107 -5.55 11.86 16.84
C MET A 107 -5.44 13.01 17.85
N GLU A 108 -5.14 14.21 17.38
CA GLU A 108 -5.09 15.39 18.25
C GLU A 108 -6.47 15.75 18.79
N GLY A 109 -7.47 15.81 17.90
CA GLY A 109 -8.84 16.12 18.30
C GLY A 109 -9.42 15.11 19.30
N ARG A 110 -9.03 13.85 19.18
CA ARG A 110 -9.54 12.77 20.03
C ARG A 110 -8.73 12.58 21.32
N PHE A 111 -7.41 12.67 21.27
CA PHE A 111 -6.50 12.30 22.35
C PHE A 111 -5.52 13.39 22.77
N GLY A 112 -5.32 14.42 21.95
CA GLY A 112 -4.36 15.47 22.15
C GLY A 112 -3.06 15.30 21.39
N TYR A 113 -2.22 16.34 21.47
CA TYR A 113 -1.05 16.49 20.60
C TYR A 113 -0.01 15.37 20.75
N ALA A 114 0.23 14.86 21.97
CA ALA A 114 1.23 13.81 22.15
C ALA A 114 0.88 12.52 21.37
N ALA A 115 -0.42 12.15 21.31
CA ALA A 115 -0.86 11.02 20.48
C ALA A 115 -0.66 11.31 18.98
N ARG A 116 -1.00 12.54 18.52
CA ARG A 116 -0.74 12.98 17.14
C ARG A 116 0.74 12.86 16.78
N ALA A 117 1.62 13.44 17.59
CA ALA A 117 3.06 13.43 17.36
C ALA A 117 3.65 12.01 17.36
N THR A 118 3.22 11.16 18.30
CA THR A 118 3.67 9.75 18.38
C THR A 118 3.31 8.99 17.11
N MET A 119 2.06 9.09 16.64
CA MET A 119 1.62 8.38 15.46
C MET A 119 2.22 8.93 14.16
N ALA A 120 2.40 10.25 14.06
CA ALA A 120 3.07 10.89 12.94
C ALA A 120 4.55 10.46 12.85
N ALA A 121 5.26 10.45 13.98
CA ALA A 121 6.65 9.99 14.05
C ALA A 121 6.76 8.49 13.68
N ALA A 122 5.88 7.64 14.23
CA ALA A 122 5.84 6.21 13.91
C ALA A 122 5.64 5.96 12.41
N PHE A 123 4.77 6.73 11.75
CA PHE A 123 4.54 6.64 10.31
C PHE A 123 5.79 7.00 9.50
N ILE A 124 6.45 8.12 9.84
CA ILE A 124 7.67 8.56 9.14
C ILE A 124 8.79 7.54 9.33
N ILE A 125 9.03 7.09 10.57
CA ILE A 125 10.05 6.08 10.88
C ILE A 125 9.79 4.78 10.11
N LYS A 126 8.54 4.30 10.11
CA LYS A 126 8.15 3.11 9.32
C LYS A 126 8.52 3.28 7.85
N LEU A 127 8.16 4.39 7.22
CA LEU A 127 8.44 4.60 5.80
C LEU A 127 9.94 4.74 5.53
N LEU A 128 10.69 5.44 6.37
CA LEU A 128 12.15 5.53 6.27
C LEU A 128 12.82 4.15 6.35
N THR A 129 12.27 3.23 7.15
CA THR A 129 12.82 1.88 7.31
C THR A 129 12.57 1.00 6.09
N ILE A 130 11.39 1.10 5.44
CA ILE A 130 10.98 0.12 4.42
C ILE A 130 11.12 0.64 2.98
N MET A 131 11.07 1.95 2.74
CA MET A 131 10.96 2.49 1.38
C MET A 131 12.27 2.47 0.57
N GLY A 132 13.44 2.33 1.22
CA GLY A 132 14.71 2.13 0.51
C GLY A 132 14.68 0.92 -0.43
N VAL A 133 14.02 -0.16 -0.02
CA VAL A 133 13.84 -1.38 -0.83
C VAL A 133 13.01 -1.11 -2.08
N VAL A 134 12.05 -0.18 -2.02
CA VAL A 134 11.16 0.16 -3.14
C VAL A 134 11.93 0.89 -4.26
N ILE A 135 12.99 1.64 -3.94
CA ILE A 135 13.91 2.23 -4.94
C ILE A 135 14.84 1.15 -5.49
N PHE A 136 15.35 0.27 -4.63
CA PHE A 136 16.32 -0.75 -5.00
C PHE A 136 15.78 -1.73 -6.05
N ALA A 137 14.54 -2.21 -5.90
CA ALA A 137 13.99 -3.23 -6.79
C ALA A 137 13.92 -2.82 -8.28
N PRO A 138 13.37 -1.65 -8.67
CA PRO A 138 13.40 -1.22 -10.06
C PRO A 138 14.81 -0.86 -10.54
N ALA A 139 15.67 -0.34 -9.66
CA ALA A 139 17.06 -0.07 -9.98
C ALA A 139 17.84 -1.36 -10.31
N LEU A 140 17.54 -2.46 -9.61
CA LEU A 140 18.12 -3.78 -9.90
C LEU A 140 17.74 -4.29 -11.30
N VAL A 141 16.48 -4.17 -11.68
CA VAL A 141 16.00 -4.52 -13.03
C VAL A 141 16.71 -3.68 -14.09
N LEU A 142 16.81 -2.36 -13.87
CA LEU A 142 17.49 -1.47 -14.78
C LEU A 142 18.97 -1.83 -14.91
N SER A 143 19.67 -2.04 -13.81
CA SER A 143 21.07 -2.44 -13.78
C SER A 143 21.30 -3.73 -14.57
N HIS A 144 20.47 -4.76 -14.34
CA HIS A 144 20.57 -6.04 -15.07
C HIS A 144 20.40 -5.86 -16.59
N VAL A 145 19.38 -5.14 -17.02
CA VAL A 145 19.04 -5.01 -18.45
C VAL A 145 19.98 -4.07 -19.21
N THR A 146 20.49 -3.03 -18.54
CA THR A 146 21.37 -2.02 -19.16
C THR A 146 22.85 -2.30 -19.00
N GLY A 147 23.24 -3.11 -18.02
CA GLY A 147 24.62 -3.31 -17.59
C GLY A 147 25.21 -2.12 -16.83
N LEU A 148 24.42 -1.12 -16.47
CA LEU A 148 24.87 0.01 -15.67
C LEU A 148 25.06 -0.39 -14.20
N ASP A 149 26.00 0.30 -13.53
CA ASP A 149 26.20 0.15 -12.09
C ASP A 149 24.91 0.43 -11.31
N ILE A 150 24.65 -0.37 -10.26
CA ILE A 150 23.43 -0.28 -9.44
C ILE A 150 23.27 1.09 -8.76
N VAL A 151 24.37 1.72 -8.35
CA VAL A 151 24.34 3.05 -7.72
C VAL A 151 23.91 4.11 -8.73
N ILE A 152 24.39 4.03 -9.97
CA ILE A 152 23.99 4.93 -11.06
C ILE A 152 22.47 4.79 -11.31
N THR A 153 21.95 3.56 -11.34
CA THR A 153 20.54 3.32 -11.58
C THR A 153 19.66 3.78 -10.41
N ILE A 154 20.10 3.65 -9.16
CA ILE A 154 19.44 4.20 -7.98
C ILE A 154 19.36 5.73 -8.05
N LEU A 155 20.47 6.39 -8.41
CA LEU A 155 20.52 7.86 -8.54
C LEU A 155 19.60 8.34 -9.67
N PHE A 156 19.60 7.65 -10.80
CA PHE A 156 18.71 7.94 -11.92
C PHE A 156 17.23 7.85 -11.50
N MET A 157 16.84 6.78 -10.81
CA MET A 157 15.48 6.63 -10.26
C MET A 157 15.14 7.75 -9.27
N THR A 158 16.07 8.13 -8.41
CA THR A 158 15.89 9.19 -7.42
C THR A 158 15.60 10.54 -8.07
N VAL A 159 16.30 10.88 -9.15
CA VAL A 159 16.04 12.11 -9.93
C VAL A 159 14.61 12.11 -10.51
N ALA A 160 14.17 10.98 -11.08
CA ALA A 160 12.79 10.85 -11.58
C ALA A 160 11.75 11.02 -10.49
N ILE A 161 11.98 10.40 -9.34
CA ILE A 161 11.10 10.50 -8.15
C ILE A 161 11.02 11.96 -7.69
N PHE A 162 12.14 12.69 -7.60
CA PHE A 162 12.13 14.10 -7.22
C PHE A 162 11.36 14.96 -8.22
N ALA A 163 11.61 14.79 -9.52
CA ALA A 163 10.93 15.55 -10.55
C ALA A 163 9.39 15.39 -10.52
N THR A 164 8.92 14.22 -10.11
CA THR A 164 7.49 13.87 -10.07
C THR A 164 6.82 14.15 -8.73
N SER A 165 7.56 14.09 -7.61
CA SER A 165 6.99 14.22 -6.26
C SER A 165 6.72 15.67 -5.82
N LEU A 166 7.35 16.66 -6.44
CA LEU A 166 7.24 18.07 -6.04
C LEU A 166 5.89 18.74 -6.39
N GLY A 167 5.03 18.06 -7.14
CA GLY A 167 3.72 18.58 -7.57
C GLY A 167 2.57 18.35 -6.59
N GLY A 168 2.82 17.78 -5.40
CA GLY A 168 1.81 17.51 -4.39
C GLY A 168 0.81 16.42 -4.77
N LEU A 169 -0.29 16.30 -4.01
CA LEU A 169 -1.25 15.19 -4.13
C LEU A 169 -1.94 15.14 -5.51
N THR A 170 -2.23 16.27 -6.13
CA THR A 170 -2.82 16.33 -7.48
C THR A 170 -1.91 15.66 -8.51
N ALA A 171 -0.63 15.99 -8.48
CA ALA A 171 0.35 15.40 -9.38
C ALA A 171 0.50 13.89 -9.11
N VAL A 172 0.55 13.51 -7.84
CA VAL A 172 0.64 12.10 -7.43
C VAL A 172 -0.50 11.27 -8.02
N ILE A 173 -1.76 11.71 -7.86
CA ILE A 173 -2.93 10.96 -8.35
C ILE A 173 -2.89 10.81 -9.88
N TRP A 174 -2.58 11.86 -10.63
CA TRP A 174 -2.54 11.78 -12.09
C TRP A 174 -1.36 10.94 -12.61
N ILE A 175 -0.20 11.03 -11.95
CA ILE A 175 0.97 10.20 -12.28
C ILE A 175 0.63 8.73 -12.00
N ASP A 176 0.02 8.42 -10.87
CA ASP A 176 -0.40 7.07 -10.49
C ASP A 176 -1.37 6.47 -11.53
N VAL A 177 -2.33 7.25 -12.05
CA VAL A 177 -3.26 6.81 -13.09
C VAL A 177 -2.55 6.44 -14.39
N VAL A 178 -1.57 7.25 -14.81
CA VAL A 178 -0.76 6.91 -15.99
C VAL A 178 0.08 5.65 -15.74
N GLN A 179 0.67 5.58 -14.55
CA GLN A 179 1.56 4.48 -14.18
C GLN A 179 0.84 3.14 -14.07
N ILE A 180 -0.37 3.10 -13.48
CA ILE A 180 -1.15 1.85 -13.42
C ILE A 180 -1.54 1.35 -14.81
N ALA A 181 -1.86 2.25 -15.75
CA ALA A 181 -2.13 1.87 -17.13
C ALA A 181 -0.90 1.24 -17.80
N ILE A 182 0.28 1.84 -17.65
CA ILE A 182 1.53 1.34 -18.21
C ILE A 182 1.94 0.02 -17.54
N LEU A 183 1.75 -0.11 -16.23
CA LEU A 183 1.99 -1.34 -15.50
C LEU A 183 1.15 -2.50 -16.06
N TRP A 184 -0.14 -2.26 -16.31
CA TRP A 184 -1.02 -3.27 -16.92
C TRP A 184 -0.58 -3.64 -18.33
N VAL A 185 -0.16 -2.67 -19.13
CA VAL A 185 0.40 -2.95 -20.46
C VAL A 185 1.63 -3.83 -20.36
N GLY A 186 2.55 -3.54 -19.43
CA GLY A 186 3.78 -4.33 -19.24
C GLY A 186 3.51 -5.77 -18.80
N ILE A 187 2.61 -5.97 -17.82
CA ILE A 187 2.31 -7.32 -17.32
C ILE A 187 1.53 -8.16 -18.34
N ILE A 188 0.58 -7.56 -19.05
CA ILE A 188 -0.17 -8.22 -20.13
C ILE A 188 0.81 -8.61 -21.25
N THR A 189 1.72 -7.73 -21.63
CA THR A 189 2.76 -8.01 -22.62
C THR A 189 3.62 -9.20 -22.18
N SER A 190 4.10 -9.21 -20.93
CA SER A 190 4.87 -10.34 -20.39
C SER A 190 4.09 -11.64 -20.44
N PHE A 191 2.80 -11.61 -20.09
CA PHE A 191 1.92 -12.77 -20.10
C PHE A 191 1.80 -13.38 -21.50
N PHE A 192 1.52 -12.56 -22.50
CA PHE A 192 1.42 -13.04 -23.89
C PHE A 192 2.75 -13.54 -24.43
N ILE A 193 3.89 -12.90 -24.11
CA ILE A 193 5.19 -13.39 -24.54
C ILE A 193 5.48 -14.78 -23.95
N VAL A 194 5.19 -14.98 -22.64
CA VAL A 194 5.35 -16.31 -22.04
C VAL A 194 4.45 -17.33 -22.72
N LEU A 195 3.18 -17.02 -22.94
CA LEU A 195 2.24 -17.92 -23.61
C LEU A 195 2.72 -18.36 -25.00
N THR A 196 3.27 -17.44 -25.80
CA THR A 196 3.76 -17.77 -27.15
C THR A 196 5.06 -18.57 -27.16
N LYS A 197 5.77 -18.63 -26.03
CA LYS A 197 7.04 -19.32 -25.88
C LYS A 197 6.96 -20.57 -25.00
N LEU A 198 5.76 -20.96 -24.56
CA LEU A 198 5.60 -22.19 -23.80
C LEU A 198 6.06 -23.40 -24.62
N PRO A 199 6.86 -24.32 -24.02
CA PRO A 199 7.31 -25.53 -24.71
C PRO A 199 6.20 -26.57 -24.91
N VAL A 200 5.04 -26.38 -24.26
CA VAL A 200 3.91 -27.31 -24.22
C VAL A 200 2.57 -26.60 -24.45
N SER A 201 1.51 -27.35 -24.76
CA SER A 201 0.16 -26.81 -24.85
C SER A 201 -0.39 -26.38 -23.49
N LEU A 202 -1.42 -25.49 -23.47
CA LEU A 202 -2.04 -25.05 -22.22
C LEU A 202 -2.63 -26.18 -21.36
N PRO A 203 -3.31 -27.21 -21.94
CA PRO A 203 -3.75 -28.37 -21.16
C PRO A 203 -2.59 -29.14 -20.52
N GLU A 204 -1.49 -29.33 -21.24
CA GLU A 204 -0.29 -29.97 -20.68
C GLU A 204 0.37 -29.12 -19.60
N ALA A 205 0.44 -27.79 -19.80
CA ALA A 205 0.93 -26.85 -18.79
C ALA A 205 0.09 -26.95 -17.50
N TYR A 206 -1.24 -27.05 -17.62
CA TYR A 206 -2.11 -27.27 -16.47
C TYR A 206 -1.76 -28.58 -15.74
N THR A 207 -1.60 -29.67 -16.46
CA THR A 207 -1.24 -30.99 -15.88
C THR A 207 0.11 -30.95 -15.17
N ILE A 208 1.11 -30.28 -15.76
CA ILE A 208 2.43 -30.09 -15.12
C ILE A 208 2.29 -29.33 -13.80
N LEU A 209 1.54 -28.22 -13.78
CA LEU A 209 1.32 -27.42 -12.59
C LEU A 209 0.52 -28.16 -11.51
N GLU A 210 -0.45 -28.97 -11.91
CA GLU A 210 -1.23 -29.81 -10.99
C GLU A 210 -0.34 -30.87 -10.34
N GLN A 211 0.43 -31.63 -11.14
CA GLN A 211 1.38 -32.65 -10.65
C GLN A 211 2.45 -32.05 -9.74
N ALA A 212 2.92 -30.83 -10.05
CA ALA A 212 3.87 -30.10 -9.20
C ALA A 212 3.22 -29.48 -7.95
N GLY A 213 1.90 -29.62 -7.75
CA GLY A 213 1.17 -29.07 -6.62
C GLY A 213 1.07 -27.54 -6.62
N LYS A 214 1.38 -26.87 -7.74
CA LYS A 214 1.43 -25.40 -7.86
C LYS A 214 0.05 -24.75 -7.90
N LEU A 215 -1.02 -25.50 -8.22
CA LEU A 215 -2.39 -24.99 -8.27
C LEU A 215 -3.06 -24.94 -6.90
N LYS A 216 -2.47 -25.56 -5.86
CA LYS A 216 -3.02 -25.54 -4.50
C LYS A 216 -2.85 -24.15 -3.88
N ALA A 217 -3.93 -23.35 -3.95
CA ALA A 217 -3.94 -21.97 -3.44
C ALA A 217 -4.23 -21.90 -1.93
N LEU A 218 -5.08 -22.79 -1.42
CA LEU A 218 -5.60 -22.74 -0.05
C LEU A 218 -4.91 -23.78 0.84
N ASN A 219 -4.13 -23.31 1.80
CA ASN A 219 -3.50 -24.14 2.83
C ASN A 219 -4.24 -23.93 4.15
N PHE A 220 -4.84 -25.00 4.69
CA PHE A 220 -5.64 -25.00 5.92
C PHE A 220 -4.82 -25.37 7.17
N SER A 221 -3.49 -25.44 7.08
CA SER A 221 -2.64 -25.67 8.25
C SER A 221 -2.91 -24.63 9.33
N THR A 222 -3.02 -25.09 10.58
CA THR A 222 -3.15 -24.24 11.77
C THR A 222 -1.81 -23.91 12.43
N ASP A 223 -0.71 -24.46 11.91
CA ASP A 223 0.63 -24.12 12.36
C ASP A 223 0.97 -22.67 12.00
N LEU A 224 1.29 -21.87 13.02
CA LEU A 224 1.60 -20.45 12.88
C LEU A 224 2.90 -20.20 12.12
N ALA A 225 3.82 -21.16 12.06
CA ALA A 225 5.07 -21.05 11.31
C ALA A 225 4.86 -21.27 9.81
N THR A 226 3.79 -21.96 9.43
CA THR A 226 3.50 -22.23 8.02
C THR A 226 3.12 -20.96 7.28
N SER A 227 3.84 -20.67 6.18
CA SER A 227 3.56 -19.52 5.33
C SER A 227 2.29 -19.71 4.51
N ASN A 228 1.65 -18.61 4.11
CA ASN A 228 0.52 -18.57 3.18
C ASN A 228 -0.66 -19.47 3.58
N THR A 229 -0.94 -19.61 4.88
CA THR A 229 -2.16 -20.29 5.33
C THR A 229 -3.37 -19.39 5.15
N ILE A 230 -4.55 -19.99 4.89
CA ILE A 230 -5.81 -19.24 4.78
C ILE A 230 -6.11 -18.44 6.06
N TRP A 231 -5.77 -19.02 7.23
CA TRP A 231 -5.96 -18.38 8.53
C TRP A 231 -5.06 -17.15 8.70
N GLY A 232 -3.77 -17.28 8.34
CA GLY A 232 -2.86 -16.13 8.32
C GLY A 232 -3.34 -15.01 7.40
N GLY A 233 -3.80 -15.37 6.19
CA GLY A 233 -4.35 -14.43 5.22
C GLY A 233 -5.65 -13.75 5.69
N LEU A 234 -6.61 -14.54 6.21
CA LEU A 234 -7.90 -14.00 6.63
C LEU A 234 -7.85 -13.25 7.96
N ILE A 235 -7.01 -13.65 8.91
CA ILE A 235 -6.96 -13.01 10.24
C ILE A 235 -5.85 -11.97 10.28
N GLY A 236 -4.59 -12.38 10.12
CA GLY A 236 -3.45 -11.46 10.15
C GLY A 236 -3.43 -10.48 8.98
N GLY A 237 -3.76 -10.99 7.78
CA GLY A 237 -3.88 -10.18 6.57
C GLY A 237 -5.06 -9.19 6.61
N LEU A 238 -6.16 -9.52 7.27
CA LEU A 238 -7.28 -8.58 7.46
C LEU A 238 -6.83 -7.39 8.31
N VAL A 239 -6.15 -7.63 9.43
CA VAL A 239 -5.58 -6.56 10.27
C VAL A 239 -4.59 -5.71 9.48
N LEU A 240 -3.70 -6.36 8.71
CA LEU A 240 -2.74 -5.69 7.83
C LEU A 240 -3.44 -4.73 6.86
N HIS A 241 -4.43 -5.21 6.13
CA HIS A 241 -5.06 -4.43 5.06
C HIS A 241 -6.06 -3.40 5.58
N VAL A 242 -6.77 -3.66 6.68
CA VAL A 242 -7.58 -2.61 7.34
C VAL A 242 -6.68 -1.47 7.83
N SER A 243 -5.49 -1.78 8.38
CA SER A 243 -4.51 -0.77 8.73
C SER A 243 -3.98 -0.03 7.50
N TYR A 244 -3.62 -0.76 6.45
CA TYR A 244 -3.03 -0.20 5.24
C TYR A 244 -3.99 0.75 4.51
N PHE A 245 -5.24 0.38 4.34
CA PHE A 245 -6.23 1.20 3.62
C PHE A 245 -7.02 2.16 4.53
N GLY A 246 -7.19 1.86 5.81
CA GLY A 246 -8.02 2.64 6.72
C GLY A 246 -7.27 3.48 7.75
N ALA A 247 -5.99 3.20 8.02
CA ALA A 247 -5.19 3.88 9.05
C ALA A 247 -3.78 4.28 8.56
N ASN A 248 -3.59 4.42 7.25
CA ASN A 248 -2.34 4.85 6.63
C ASN A 248 -2.55 6.14 5.87
N GLN A 249 -1.81 7.20 6.21
CA GLN A 249 -1.94 8.51 5.58
C GLN A 249 -1.81 8.45 4.06
N ALA A 250 -0.88 7.65 3.52
CA ALA A 250 -0.67 7.56 2.08
C ALA A 250 -1.92 7.07 1.32
N GLN A 251 -2.74 6.21 1.90
CA GLN A 251 -3.97 5.71 1.29
C GLN A 251 -5.17 6.61 1.59
N VAL A 252 -5.37 6.96 2.87
CA VAL A 252 -6.54 7.75 3.29
C VAL A 252 -6.52 9.14 2.67
N GLN A 253 -5.36 9.79 2.57
CA GLN A 253 -5.22 11.10 1.93
C GLN A 253 -5.74 11.12 0.48
N ARG A 254 -5.49 10.06 -0.29
CA ARG A 254 -6.01 9.91 -1.67
C ARG A 254 -7.52 9.72 -1.69
N MET A 255 -8.01 8.85 -0.84
CA MET A 255 -9.45 8.59 -0.73
C MET A 255 -10.21 9.87 -0.39
N LEU A 256 -9.69 10.68 0.53
CA LEU A 256 -10.29 11.95 0.94
C LEU A 256 -10.20 13.07 -0.12
N ALA A 257 -9.42 12.88 -1.19
CA ALA A 257 -9.41 13.76 -2.35
C ALA A 257 -10.59 13.55 -3.32
N ALA A 258 -11.44 12.54 -3.07
CA ALA A 258 -12.65 12.28 -3.85
C ALA A 258 -13.65 13.45 -3.75
N LYS A 259 -14.28 13.81 -4.87
CA LYS A 259 -15.22 14.92 -4.93
C LYS A 259 -16.56 14.70 -4.22
N SER A 260 -16.89 13.46 -3.88
CA SER A 260 -18.13 13.10 -3.17
C SER A 260 -17.99 11.74 -2.50
N ILE A 261 -18.86 11.47 -1.51
CA ILE A 261 -18.92 10.16 -0.85
C ILE A 261 -19.19 9.02 -1.85
N ARG A 262 -19.98 9.26 -2.91
CA ARG A 262 -20.21 8.32 -4.00
C ARG A 262 -18.89 7.94 -4.68
N ASN A 263 -18.11 8.95 -5.11
CA ASN A 263 -16.83 8.69 -5.79
C ASN A 263 -15.85 7.95 -4.88
N LEU A 264 -15.83 8.29 -3.60
CA LEU A 264 -15.01 7.63 -2.59
C LEU A 264 -15.39 6.14 -2.46
N LYS A 265 -16.66 5.81 -2.26
CA LYS A 265 -17.12 4.42 -2.09
C LYS A 265 -16.93 3.60 -3.36
N LEU A 266 -17.25 4.15 -4.54
CA LEU A 266 -17.01 3.48 -5.81
C LEU A 266 -15.53 3.19 -6.03
N SER A 267 -14.63 4.10 -5.66
CA SER A 267 -13.19 3.84 -5.76
C SER A 267 -12.75 2.66 -4.89
N LEU A 268 -13.25 2.56 -3.66
CA LEU A 268 -12.94 1.45 -2.76
C LEU A 268 -13.48 0.11 -3.28
N TRP A 269 -14.73 0.08 -3.76
CA TRP A 269 -15.33 -1.14 -4.28
C TRP A 269 -14.59 -1.64 -5.52
N SER A 270 -14.24 -0.73 -6.44
CA SER A 270 -13.44 -1.07 -7.62
C SER A 270 -12.05 -1.58 -7.24
N THR A 271 -11.40 -0.94 -6.25
CA THR A 271 -10.10 -1.35 -5.72
C THR A 271 -10.16 -2.75 -5.12
N GLY A 272 -11.24 -3.08 -4.37
CA GLY A 272 -11.43 -4.39 -3.75
C GLY A 272 -11.48 -5.54 -4.75
N ILE A 273 -12.04 -5.29 -5.93
CA ILE A 273 -12.09 -6.28 -7.02
C ILE A 273 -10.76 -6.30 -7.78
N ALA A 274 -10.25 -5.11 -8.14
CA ALA A 274 -9.12 -4.99 -9.03
C ALA A 274 -7.81 -5.56 -8.44
N ILE A 275 -7.55 -5.36 -7.13
CA ILE A 275 -6.30 -5.84 -6.51
C ILE A 275 -6.24 -7.37 -6.49
N VAL A 276 -7.35 -8.05 -6.18
CA VAL A 276 -7.38 -9.53 -6.20
C VAL A 276 -7.17 -10.05 -7.62
N ALA A 277 -7.89 -9.49 -8.60
CA ALA A 277 -7.75 -9.85 -10.01
C ALA A 277 -6.31 -9.62 -10.51
N GLN A 278 -5.72 -8.48 -10.15
CA GLN A 278 -4.34 -8.15 -10.50
C GLN A 278 -3.34 -9.11 -9.87
N MET A 279 -3.50 -9.46 -8.60
CA MET A 279 -2.62 -10.42 -7.93
C MET A 279 -2.72 -11.81 -8.59
N MET A 280 -3.95 -12.27 -8.90
CA MET A 280 -4.15 -13.52 -9.65
C MET A 280 -3.40 -13.50 -10.98
N PHE A 281 -3.42 -12.38 -11.69
CA PHE A 281 -2.71 -12.24 -12.97
C PHE A 281 -1.20 -12.34 -12.82
N PHE A 282 -0.61 -11.68 -11.80
CA PHE A 282 0.82 -11.80 -11.49
C PHE A 282 1.22 -13.23 -11.11
N LEU A 283 0.42 -13.90 -10.27
CA LEU A 283 0.70 -15.28 -9.85
C LEU A 283 0.59 -16.24 -11.03
N THR A 284 -0.43 -16.09 -11.89
CA THR A 284 -0.57 -16.91 -13.10
C THR A 284 0.63 -16.75 -14.03
N LEU A 285 1.17 -15.52 -14.19
CA LEU A 285 2.40 -15.32 -14.93
C LEU A 285 3.57 -16.13 -14.32
N GLY A 286 3.70 -16.15 -13.00
CA GLY A 286 4.74 -16.94 -12.32
C GLY A 286 4.58 -18.44 -12.52
N LEU A 287 3.35 -18.96 -12.56
CA LEU A 287 3.06 -20.35 -12.90
C LEU A 287 3.46 -20.68 -14.33
N LEU A 288 3.14 -19.81 -15.29
CA LEU A 288 3.55 -19.99 -16.68
C LEU A 288 5.08 -19.95 -16.83
N LEU A 289 5.77 -19.11 -16.06
CA LEU A 289 7.23 -19.11 -16.01
C LEU A 289 7.79 -20.41 -15.43
N PHE A 290 7.11 -21.06 -14.48
CA PHE A 290 7.50 -22.38 -13.99
C PHE A 290 7.48 -23.43 -15.10
N VAL A 291 6.45 -23.43 -15.93
CA VAL A 291 6.37 -24.30 -17.11
C VAL A 291 7.41 -23.91 -18.16
N PHE A 292 7.57 -22.60 -18.42
CA PHE A 292 8.54 -22.09 -19.40
C PHE A 292 9.99 -22.50 -19.09
N TYR A 293 10.36 -22.52 -17.78
CA TYR A 293 11.70 -22.93 -17.33
C TYR A 293 11.78 -24.40 -16.94
N GLU A 294 10.74 -25.21 -17.22
CA GLU A 294 10.69 -26.64 -16.91
C GLU A 294 11.04 -26.96 -15.44
N GLY A 295 10.61 -26.08 -14.52
CA GLY A 295 10.87 -26.23 -13.09
C GLY A 295 12.31 -25.98 -12.65
N ARG A 296 13.16 -25.33 -13.47
CA ARG A 296 14.54 -24.97 -13.14
C ARG A 296 14.65 -24.31 -11.76
N HIS A 297 15.62 -24.68 -10.96
CA HIS A 297 15.89 -24.05 -9.68
C HIS A 297 16.52 -22.66 -9.84
N PHE A 298 16.00 -21.67 -9.11
CA PHE A 298 16.56 -20.32 -8.97
C PHE A 298 16.91 -20.07 -7.50
N GLU A 299 18.08 -19.53 -7.22
CA GLU A 299 18.52 -19.21 -5.85
C GLU A 299 17.65 -18.11 -5.21
N LYS A 300 17.25 -17.11 -6.00
CA LYS A 300 16.41 -16.00 -5.56
C LYS A 300 15.13 -15.98 -6.40
N ALA A 301 13.96 -15.90 -5.74
CA ALA A 301 12.67 -15.84 -6.42
C ALA A 301 12.55 -14.66 -7.41
N ASN A 302 13.20 -13.53 -7.12
CA ASN A 302 13.19 -12.36 -8.01
C ASN A 302 13.92 -12.62 -9.35
N ASP A 303 14.92 -13.51 -9.36
CA ASP A 303 15.72 -13.80 -10.56
C ASP A 303 14.88 -14.48 -11.64
N VAL A 304 13.81 -15.16 -11.28
CA VAL A 304 12.88 -15.81 -12.22
C VAL A 304 12.38 -14.81 -13.27
N TYR A 305 11.84 -13.68 -12.81
CA TYR A 305 11.28 -12.67 -13.72
C TYR A 305 12.39 -11.86 -14.40
N ILE A 306 13.47 -11.55 -13.69
CA ILE A 306 14.60 -10.80 -14.25
C ILE A 306 15.25 -11.59 -15.40
N THR A 307 15.51 -12.89 -15.22
CA THR A 307 16.04 -13.77 -16.27
C THR A 307 15.08 -13.91 -17.46
N PHE A 308 13.77 -13.83 -17.22
CA PHE A 308 12.78 -13.84 -18.31
C PHE A 308 12.96 -12.64 -19.24
N LEU A 309 13.39 -11.49 -18.73
CA LEU A 309 13.59 -10.29 -19.56
C LEU A 309 14.61 -10.51 -20.69
N ASP A 310 15.59 -11.41 -20.52
CA ASP A 310 16.54 -11.78 -21.55
C ASP A 310 15.89 -12.47 -22.77
N ASN A 311 14.70 -13.05 -22.55
CA ASN A 311 13.93 -13.74 -23.58
C ASN A 311 12.87 -12.84 -24.25
N VAL A 312 12.75 -11.58 -23.84
CA VAL A 312 11.75 -10.65 -24.36
C VAL A 312 12.20 -10.03 -25.68
N PRO A 313 11.36 -10.03 -26.74
CA PRO A 313 11.71 -9.38 -28.00
C PRO A 313 11.92 -7.88 -27.84
N SER A 314 12.76 -7.29 -28.69
CA SER A 314 13.00 -5.86 -28.75
C SER A 314 11.69 -5.07 -28.97
N GLY A 315 11.56 -3.93 -28.33
CA GLY A 315 10.36 -3.11 -28.26
C GLY A 315 9.46 -3.48 -27.07
N PHE A 316 9.19 -4.76 -26.86
CA PHE A 316 8.44 -5.23 -25.70
C PHE A 316 9.26 -5.13 -24.39
N LEU A 317 10.57 -5.35 -24.47
CA LEU A 317 11.47 -5.18 -23.33
C LEU A 317 11.43 -3.74 -22.82
N GLY A 318 11.52 -2.74 -23.69
CA GLY A 318 11.42 -1.33 -23.34
C GLY A 318 10.08 -0.99 -22.65
N LEU A 319 8.99 -1.60 -23.08
CA LEU A 319 7.66 -1.43 -22.50
C LEU A 319 7.55 -2.04 -21.09
N ILE A 320 8.11 -3.23 -20.88
CA ILE A 320 8.15 -3.89 -19.56
C ILE A 320 9.02 -3.07 -18.59
N ILE A 321 10.16 -2.57 -19.06
CA ILE A 321 11.02 -1.70 -18.24
C ILE A 321 10.27 -0.42 -17.85
N ALA A 322 9.54 0.21 -18.78
CA ALA A 322 8.69 1.35 -18.47
C ALA A 322 7.65 1.01 -17.39
N ALA A 323 7.06 -0.20 -17.44
CA ALA A 323 6.10 -0.66 -16.42
C ALA A 323 6.73 -0.89 -15.04
N VAL A 324 7.94 -1.45 -14.98
CA VAL A 324 8.71 -1.59 -13.72
C VAL A 324 9.04 -0.23 -13.13
N PHE A 325 9.45 0.73 -13.96
CA PHE A 325 9.68 2.10 -13.52
C PHE A 325 8.41 2.77 -13.02
N ALA A 326 7.30 2.60 -13.75
CA ALA A 326 6.01 3.10 -13.34
C ALA A 326 5.67 2.66 -11.91
N ALA A 327 5.76 1.35 -11.66
CA ALA A 327 5.46 0.76 -10.37
C ALA A 327 6.39 1.27 -9.24
N GLY A 328 7.69 1.48 -9.53
CA GLY A 328 8.66 1.99 -8.56
C GLY A 328 8.46 3.47 -8.24
N ILE A 329 8.32 4.31 -9.28
CA ILE A 329 8.14 5.76 -9.11
C ILE A 329 6.83 6.07 -8.38
N GLY A 330 5.70 5.43 -8.75
CA GLY A 330 4.39 5.69 -8.15
C GLY A 330 4.37 5.48 -6.64
N SER A 331 4.80 4.32 -6.18
CA SER A 331 4.85 4.00 -4.75
C SER A 331 5.73 4.96 -3.96
N MET A 332 6.86 5.38 -4.53
CA MET A 332 7.79 6.30 -3.88
C MET A 332 7.27 7.73 -3.81
N VAL A 333 6.74 8.24 -4.92
CA VAL A 333 6.15 9.60 -4.99
C VAL A 333 4.98 9.71 -4.00
N ALA A 334 4.17 8.67 -3.94
CA ALA A 334 3.08 8.52 -2.99
C ALA A 334 3.55 8.63 -1.53
N SER A 335 4.58 7.87 -1.20
CA SER A 335 5.13 7.81 0.16
C SER A 335 5.80 9.11 0.56
N LEU A 336 6.62 9.70 -0.32
CA LEU A 336 7.28 10.98 -0.07
C LEU A 336 6.29 12.13 0.12
N ASN A 337 5.24 12.22 -0.71
CA ASN A 337 4.20 13.22 -0.55
C ASN A 337 3.49 13.09 0.81
N SER A 338 3.17 11.86 1.21
CA SER A 338 2.52 11.58 2.50
C SER A 338 3.45 11.89 3.69
N MET A 339 4.75 11.54 3.61
CA MET A 339 5.74 11.88 4.63
C MET A 339 5.90 13.39 4.78
N ALA A 340 5.99 14.12 3.66
CA ALA A 340 6.08 15.57 3.67
C ALA A 340 4.81 16.22 4.26
N THR A 341 3.63 15.69 3.92
CA THR A 341 2.36 16.15 4.48
C THR A 341 2.32 15.97 5.99
N VAL A 342 2.65 14.76 6.48
CA VAL A 342 2.67 14.43 7.91
C VAL A 342 3.72 15.28 8.64
N PHE A 343 4.92 15.38 8.08
CA PHE A 343 5.96 16.21 8.70
C PHE A 343 5.53 17.69 8.84
N VAL A 344 5.00 18.28 7.77
CA VAL A 344 4.61 19.69 7.80
C VAL A 344 3.38 19.94 8.67
N LYS A 345 2.32 19.13 8.48
CA LYS A 345 1.05 19.34 9.16
C LYS A 345 1.08 18.91 10.63
N ASP A 346 1.72 17.78 10.91
CA ASP A 346 1.60 17.12 12.21
C ASP A 346 2.79 17.44 13.14
N ILE A 347 3.94 17.85 12.59
CA ILE A 347 5.14 18.15 13.37
C ILE A 347 5.54 19.62 13.22
N TYR A 348 5.85 20.08 11.98
CA TYR A 348 6.42 21.42 11.77
C TYR A 348 5.47 22.53 12.18
N GLU A 349 4.24 22.53 11.67
CA GLU A 349 3.20 23.51 11.95
C GLU A 349 2.81 23.52 13.44
N ARG A 350 2.82 22.37 14.09
CA ARG A 350 2.40 22.25 15.49
C ARG A 350 3.49 22.54 16.52
N THR A 351 4.76 22.20 16.20
CA THR A 351 5.86 22.28 17.16
C THR A 351 6.77 23.47 16.90
N PHE A 352 7.19 23.66 15.64
CA PHE A 352 8.25 24.62 15.31
C PHE A 352 7.72 25.98 14.87
N ARG A 353 6.65 26.03 14.09
CA ARG A 353 6.11 27.25 13.48
C ARG A 353 4.58 27.25 13.41
N PRO A 354 3.86 27.45 14.54
CA PRO A 354 2.39 27.45 14.57
C PRO A 354 1.73 28.53 13.68
N LYS A 355 2.47 29.59 13.37
CA LYS A 355 2.01 30.72 12.52
C LYS A 355 2.67 30.72 11.15
N ALA A 356 3.17 29.57 10.67
CA ALA A 356 3.78 29.48 9.35
C ALA A 356 2.80 29.88 8.25
N THR A 357 3.28 30.70 7.30
CA THR A 357 2.48 31.07 6.13
C THR A 357 2.28 29.89 5.19
N GLU A 358 1.27 29.91 4.33
CA GLU A 358 1.03 28.86 3.33
C GLU A 358 2.24 28.69 2.38
N GLN A 359 2.94 29.77 2.06
CA GLN A 359 4.16 29.71 1.25
C GLN A 359 5.31 29.02 2.00
N GLU A 360 5.46 29.29 3.30
CA GLU A 360 6.46 28.65 4.14
C GLU A 360 6.17 27.13 4.27
N LYS A 361 4.94 26.75 4.56
CA LYS A 361 4.50 25.35 4.58
C LYS A 361 4.80 24.62 3.27
N TYR A 362 4.50 25.27 2.14
CA TYR A 362 4.78 24.72 0.82
C TYR A 362 6.29 24.53 0.58
N ARG A 363 7.13 25.52 0.94
CA ARG A 363 8.60 25.40 0.83
C ARG A 363 9.14 24.28 1.71
N VAL A 364 8.67 24.19 2.96
CA VAL A 364 9.10 23.14 3.90
C VAL A 364 8.66 21.76 3.40
N ALA A 365 7.46 21.62 2.83
CA ALA A 365 7.01 20.36 2.26
C ALA A 365 7.93 19.89 1.11
N ARG A 366 8.29 20.79 0.20
CA ARG A 366 9.22 20.47 -0.90
C ARG A 366 10.61 20.09 -0.39
N LEU A 367 11.14 20.85 0.57
CA LEU A 367 12.44 20.55 1.19
C LEU A 367 12.43 19.19 1.91
N SER A 368 11.36 18.91 2.67
CA SER A 368 11.18 17.63 3.34
C SER A 368 11.14 16.47 2.36
N THR A 369 10.46 16.63 1.22
CA THR A 369 10.43 15.64 0.14
C THR A 369 11.85 15.32 -0.36
N LEU A 370 12.68 16.36 -0.59
CA LEU A 370 14.07 16.18 -1.03
C LEU A 370 14.93 15.50 0.04
N VAL A 371 14.80 15.92 1.31
CA VAL A 371 15.55 15.33 2.43
C VAL A 371 15.20 13.85 2.63
N PHE A 372 13.91 13.53 2.70
CA PHE A 372 13.47 12.14 2.84
C PHE A 372 13.87 11.29 1.65
N GLY A 373 13.69 11.80 0.43
CA GLY A 373 14.06 11.07 -0.79
C GLY A 373 15.56 10.80 -0.87
N SER A 374 16.41 11.76 -0.47
CA SER A 374 17.87 11.56 -0.41
C SER A 374 18.26 10.51 0.64
N PHE A 375 17.59 10.51 1.81
CA PHE A 375 17.80 9.48 2.82
C PHE A 375 17.42 8.09 2.28
N LEU A 376 16.29 7.96 1.59
CA LEU A 376 15.84 6.70 1.03
C LEU A 376 16.74 6.22 -0.12
N ALA A 377 17.29 7.13 -0.92
CA ALA A 377 18.30 6.79 -1.93
C ALA A 377 19.59 6.26 -1.28
N GLY A 378 20.05 6.91 -0.22
CA GLY A 378 21.17 6.42 0.58
C GLY A 378 20.92 5.03 1.18
N ALA A 379 19.71 4.80 1.72
CA ALA A 379 19.31 3.49 2.21
C ALA A 379 19.29 2.43 1.11
N ALA A 380 18.80 2.76 -0.09
CA ALA A 380 18.83 1.85 -1.25
C ALA A 380 20.26 1.49 -1.68
N ILE A 381 21.18 2.47 -1.68
CA ILE A 381 22.60 2.25 -1.96
C ILE A 381 23.26 1.36 -0.90
N LEU A 382 22.94 1.56 0.38
CA LEU A 382 23.43 0.68 1.44
C LEU A 382 22.92 -0.75 1.25
N MET A 383 21.63 -0.92 0.94
CA MET A 383 21.03 -2.24 0.70
C MET A 383 21.64 -2.95 -0.50
N SER A 384 22.06 -2.24 -1.55
CA SER A 384 22.69 -2.86 -2.71
C SER A 384 24.00 -3.61 -2.39
N LYS A 385 24.62 -3.29 -1.24
CA LYS A 385 25.85 -3.96 -0.77
C LYS A 385 25.58 -5.23 0.04
N TYR A 386 24.32 -5.45 0.48
CA TYR A 386 23.92 -6.61 1.30
C TYR A 386 23.01 -7.52 0.46
N GLU A 387 23.59 -8.41 -0.33
CA GLU A 387 22.91 -9.21 -1.37
C GLU A 387 21.91 -10.28 -0.88
N ASN A 388 21.74 -10.51 0.42
CA ASN A 388 21.11 -11.73 0.96
C ASN A 388 19.65 -11.62 1.37
N LEU A 389 18.95 -10.48 1.17
CA LEU A 389 17.57 -10.34 1.60
C LEU A 389 16.60 -10.35 0.41
N SER A 390 15.60 -11.25 0.44
CA SER A 390 14.41 -11.10 -0.41
C SER A 390 13.73 -9.78 -0.07
N ALA A 391 13.74 -8.83 -1.03
CA ALA A 391 13.24 -7.48 -0.83
C ALA A 391 11.77 -7.47 -0.36
N LEU A 392 10.93 -8.33 -0.95
CA LEU A 392 9.51 -8.41 -0.63
C LEU A 392 9.26 -8.91 0.79
N GLU A 393 10.01 -9.90 1.24
CA GLU A 393 9.89 -10.47 2.58
C GLU A 393 10.35 -9.48 3.65
N ALA A 394 11.47 -8.79 3.43
CA ALA A 394 11.99 -7.78 4.33
C ALA A 394 11.00 -6.62 4.54
N ILE A 395 10.45 -6.04 3.45
CA ILE A 395 9.43 -4.98 3.54
C ILE A 395 8.22 -5.46 4.33
N SER A 396 7.73 -6.65 4.02
CA SER A 396 6.52 -7.20 4.62
C SER A 396 6.71 -7.48 6.11
N LYS A 397 7.83 -8.10 6.47
CA LYS A 397 8.18 -8.44 7.85
C LYS A 397 8.40 -7.19 8.70
N TYR A 398 9.31 -6.30 8.29
CA TYR A 398 9.63 -5.10 9.08
C TYR A 398 8.49 -4.08 9.08
N GLY A 399 7.75 -3.97 7.98
CA GLY A 399 6.53 -3.16 7.94
C GLY A 399 5.49 -3.60 8.95
N SER A 400 5.34 -4.90 9.18
CA SER A 400 4.33 -5.48 10.07
C SER A 400 4.58 -5.21 11.56
N PHE A 401 5.76 -4.77 11.99
CA PHE A 401 6.04 -4.46 13.39
C PHE A 401 5.18 -3.33 13.97
N ILE A 402 4.81 -2.36 13.15
CA ILE A 402 4.08 -1.15 13.58
C ILE A 402 2.61 -1.17 13.12
N VAL A 403 2.31 -1.89 12.04
CA VAL A 403 1.02 -1.80 11.33
C VAL A 403 -0.15 -2.21 12.21
N GLY A 404 -0.07 -3.34 12.90
CA GLY A 404 -1.13 -3.82 13.79
C GLY A 404 -1.39 -2.87 14.94
N SER A 405 -0.31 -2.42 15.61
CA SER A 405 -0.41 -1.47 16.72
C SER A 405 -1.00 -0.13 16.29
N THR A 406 -0.64 0.36 15.09
CA THR A 406 -1.23 1.58 14.52
C THR A 406 -2.75 1.42 14.38
N LEU A 407 -3.21 0.32 13.78
CA LEU A 407 -4.65 0.06 13.68
C LEU A 407 -5.32 0.02 15.04
N GLY A 408 -4.68 -0.61 16.03
CA GLY A 408 -5.20 -0.68 17.40
C GLY A 408 -5.49 0.69 18.00
N VAL A 409 -4.57 1.66 17.82
CA VAL A 409 -4.76 3.04 18.27
C VAL A 409 -5.96 3.69 17.58
N PHE A 410 -6.09 3.56 16.25
CA PHE A 410 -7.25 4.12 15.53
C PHE A 410 -8.56 3.47 15.93
N MET A 411 -8.60 2.15 16.11
CA MET A 411 -9.80 1.45 16.56
C MET A 411 -10.21 1.84 17.97
N LEU A 412 -9.26 1.97 18.90
CA LEU A 412 -9.54 2.51 20.24
C LEU A 412 -10.14 3.91 20.18
N GLY A 413 -9.60 4.78 19.33
CA GLY A 413 -10.11 6.14 19.17
C GLY A 413 -11.51 6.20 18.59
N ILE A 414 -11.76 5.45 17.53
CA ILE A 414 -13.00 5.51 16.76
C ILE A 414 -14.15 4.77 17.47
N TYR A 415 -13.87 3.61 18.07
CA TYR A 415 -14.91 2.71 18.58
C TYR A 415 -15.08 2.74 20.09
N THR A 416 -14.18 3.40 20.86
CA THR A 416 -14.33 3.50 22.31
C THR A 416 -14.50 4.94 22.77
N GLN A 417 -15.20 5.13 23.89
CA GLN A 417 -15.42 6.44 24.50
C GLN A 417 -14.45 6.71 25.66
N ARG A 418 -13.96 5.66 26.32
CA ARG A 418 -13.15 5.78 27.55
C ARG A 418 -11.66 5.89 27.31
N THR A 419 -11.18 5.46 26.17
CA THR A 419 -9.75 5.49 25.89
C THR A 419 -9.23 6.93 25.85
N ASN A 420 -8.13 7.18 26.55
CA ASN A 420 -7.49 8.48 26.68
C ASN A 420 -6.08 8.50 26.07
N GLN A 421 -5.42 9.66 26.12
CA GLN A 421 -4.10 9.88 25.53
C GLN A 421 -3.03 8.94 26.09
N ALA A 422 -2.96 8.79 27.41
CA ALA A 422 -1.96 7.91 28.04
C ALA A 422 -2.17 6.46 27.64
N GLY A 423 -3.43 6.00 27.63
CA GLY A 423 -3.79 4.65 27.23
C GLY A 423 -3.37 4.32 25.82
N VAL A 424 -3.66 5.17 24.82
CA VAL A 424 -3.29 4.87 23.43
C VAL A 424 -1.78 4.87 23.20
N ILE A 425 -1.01 5.75 23.87
CA ILE A 425 0.44 5.79 23.74
C ILE A 425 1.07 4.54 24.39
N ILE A 426 0.65 4.20 25.61
CA ILE A 426 1.11 2.99 26.31
C ILE A 426 0.74 1.74 25.47
N GLY A 427 -0.51 1.66 25.01
CA GLY A 427 -0.97 0.56 24.18
C GLY A 427 -0.17 0.39 22.90
N PHE A 428 0.12 1.50 22.21
CA PHE A 428 0.95 1.50 21.00
C PHE A 428 2.36 0.96 21.27
N ILE A 429 3.03 1.49 22.29
CA ILE A 429 4.41 1.10 22.65
C ILE A 429 4.43 -0.39 23.03
N LEU A 430 3.54 -0.83 23.91
CA LEU A 430 3.47 -2.23 24.34
C LEU A 430 3.10 -3.16 23.18
N GLY A 431 2.23 -2.72 22.28
CA GLY A 431 1.90 -3.46 21.06
C GLY A 431 3.11 -3.67 20.15
N VAL A 432 3.90 -2.63 19.89
CA VAL A 432 5.14 -2.73 19.09
C VAL A 432 6.17 -3.62 19.80
N VAL A 433 6.39 -3.43 21.11
CA VAL A 433 7.29 -4.27 21.90
C VAL A 433 6.88 -5.73 21.85
N ALA A 434 5.59 -6.02 22.02
CA ALA A 434 5.07 -7.40 21.94
C ALA A 434 5.32 -8.04 20.57
N VAL A 435 5.17 -7.29 19.48
CA VAL A 435 5.49 -7.80 18.13
C VAL A 435 6.97 -8.10 18.00
N VAL A 436 7.86 -7.24 18.50
CA VAL A 436 9.31 -7.49 18.49
C VAL A 436 9.65 -8.75 19.26
N PHE A 437 9.11 -8.91 20.47
CA PHE A 437 9.28 -10.14 21.26
C PHE A 437 8.75 -11.37 20.52
N PHE A 438 7.53 -11.29 19.99
CA PHE A 438 6.93 -12.40 19.23
C PHE A 438 7.78 -12.80 18.03
N ALA A 439 8.33 -11.82 17.30
CA ALA A 439 9.21 -12.05 16.16
C ALA A 439 10.57 -12.64 16.53
N LEU A 440 11.10 -12.34 17.72
CA LEU A 440 12.39 -12.86 18.18
C LEU A 440 12.30 -14.26 18.79
N PHE A 441 11.18 -14.57 19.46
CA PHE A 441 11.03 -15.81 20.24
C PHE A 441 10.11 -16.85 19.59
N THR A 442 9.51 -16.56 18.42
CA THR A 442 8.67 -17.51 17.70
C THR A 442 9.09 -17.62 16.23
N ALA A 443 8.83 -18.78 15.63
CA ALA A 443 8.97 -19.00 14.20
C ALA A 443 7.71 -18.63 13.41
N ALA A 444 6.77 -17.89 14.01
CA ALA A 444 5.49 -17.57 13.40
C ALA A 444 5.67 -16.72 12.13
N PHE A 445 4.86 -17.02 11.12
CA PHE A 445 4.87 -16.26 9.87
C PHE A 445 4.46 -14.80 10.11
N TRP A 446 5.13 -13.86 9.48
CA TRP A 446 5.04 -12.41 9.75
C TRP A 446 3.62 -11.82 9.67
N LEU A 447 2.68 -12.46 9.00
CA LEU A 447 1.27 -12.00 8.98
C LEU A 447 0.65 -11.94 10.38
N TRP A 448 1.03 -12.86 11.27
CA TRP A 448 0.55 -12.91 12.64
C TRP A 448 1.04 -11.74 13.50
N TYR A 449 2.16 -11.09 13.13
CA TYR A 449 2.67 -9.91 13.82
C TYR A 449 1.64 -8.78 13.87
N ASN A 450 0.86 -8.63 12.79
CA ASN A 450 -0.19 -7.61 12.73
C ASN A 450 -1.30 -7.87 13.76
N LEU A 451 -1.72 -9.14 13.90
CA LEU A 451 -2.73 -9.53 14.90
C LEU A 451 -2.23 -9.33 16.33
N VAL A 452 -0.99 -9.74 16.62
CA VAL A 452 -0.37 -9.56 17.94
C VAL A 452 -0.29 -8.08 18.31
N GLY A 453 0.27 -7.25 17.42
CA GLY A 453 0.36 -5.80 17.65
C GLY A 453 -0.99 -5.15 17.86
N PHE A 454 -1.98 -5.50 17.04
CA PHE A 454 -3.35 -5.02 17.16
C PHE A 454 -3.98 -5.44 18.50
N GLY A 455 -3.96 -6.73 18.83
CA GLY A 455 -4.59 -7.27 20.03
C GLY A 455 -3.98 -6.73 21.31
N VAL A 456 -2.63 -6.71 21.40
CA VAL A 456 -1.94 -6.15 22.57
C VAL A 456 -2.23 -4.67 22.71
N THR A 457 -2.20 -3.88 21.62
CA THR A 457 -2.52 -2.44 21.67
C THR A 457 -3.95 -2.20 22.17
N ILE A 458 -4.93 -2.97 21.69
CA ILE A 458 -6.34 -2.83 22.14
C ILE A 458 -6.46 -3.14 23.63
N VAL A 459 -5.94 -4.29 24.07
CA VAL A 459 -6.08 -4.74 25.46
C VAL A 459 -5.36 -3.81 26.43
N THR A 460 -4.08 -3.54 26.16
CA THR A 460 -3.26 -2.72 27.06
C THR A 460 -3.64 -1.24 27.00
N GLY A 461 -3.97 -0.72 25.81
CA GLY A 461 -4.37 0.69 25.66
C GLY A 461 -5.72 0.98 26.30
N TYR A 462 -6.69 0.09 26.13
CA TYR A 462 -7.98 0.22 26.82
C TYR A 462 -7.82 0.06 28.33
N GLY A 463 -7.08 -0.98 28.78
CA GLY A 463 -6.80 -1.22 30.19
C GLY A 463 -6.05 -0.06 30.86
N ALA A 464 -4.97 0.42 30.24
CA ALA A 464 -4.18 1.54 30.78
C ALA A 464 -5.00 2.83 30.93
N SER A 465 -6.04 3.02 30.10
CA SER A 465 -6.92 4.19 30.19
C SER A 465 -7.77 4.24 31.47
N PHE A 466 -7.87 3.15 32.24
CA PHE A 466 -8.52 3.16 33.55
C PHE A 466 -7.60 3.64 34.67
N PHE A 467 -6.29 3.46 34.51
CA PHE A 467 -5.29 3.72 35.56
C PHE A 467 -4.50 5.00 35.33
N PHE A 468 -4.36 5.42 34.06
CA PHE A 468 -3.49 6.54 33.68
C PHE A 468 -4.25 7.60 32.88
N GLY A 469 -3.90 8.86 33.11
CA GLY A 469 -4.44 9.99 32.35
C GLY A 469 -5.83 10.45 32.81
N THR A 470 -6.30 11.50 32.17
CA THR A 470 -7.62 12.09 32.41
C THR A 470 -8.65 11.52 31.45
N GLN A 471 -9.92 11.48 31.86
CA GLN A 471 -11.01 11.11 30.97
C GLN A 471 -11.09 12.08 29.78
N PRO A 472 -11.31 11.58 28.56
CA PRO A 472 -11.42 12.44 27.39
C PRO A 472 -12.64 13.35 27.51
N THR A 473 -12.44 14.65 27.34
CA THR A 473 -13.49 15.67 27.43
C THR A 473 -14.24 15.88 26.11
N ASN A 474 -13.63 15.52 24.98
CA ASN A 474 -14.20 15.74 23.66
C ASN A 474 -14.37 14.41 22.91
N ILE A 475 -15.49 13.73 23.15
CA ILE A 475 -15.80 12.42 22.56
C ILE A 475 -16.64 12.56 21.28
N GLY A 476 -17.43 13.61 21.15
CA GLY A 476 -18.42 13.89 20.11
C GLY A 476 -18.07 13.39 18.72
N MET A 477 -17.74 14.29 17.81
CA MET A 477 -17.40 13.97 16.40
C MET A 477 -16.16 13.07 16.21
N PHE A 478 -15.39 12.81 17.28
CA PHE A 478 -14.18 11.99 17.23
C PHE A 478 -14.40 10.49 17.54
N THR A 479 -15.66 10.06 17.68
CA THR A 479 -16.01 8.64 17.78
C THR A 479 -17.12 8.29 16.80
N LEU A 480 -17.19 7.03 16.40
CA LEU A 480 -18.25 6.56 15.50
C LEU A 480 -19.64 6.74 16.14
N HIS A 481 -19.74 6.47 17.45
CA HIS A 481 -20.98 6.69 18.20
C HIS A 481 -21.35 8.18 18.23
N GLY A 482 -20.41 9.06 18.52
CA GLY A 482 -20.65 10.49 18.59
C GLY A 482 -21.01 11.11 17.23
N GLN A 483 -20.38 10.66 16.12
CA GLN A 483 -20.82 11.09 14.80
C GLN A 483 -22.25 10.65 14.49
N LYS A 484 -22.62 9.39 14.81
CA LYS A 484 -24.00 8.94 14.63
C LYS A 484 -24.99 9.78 15.44
N GLN A 485 -24.65 10.05 16.69
CA GLN A 485 -25.51 10.90 17.56
C GLN A 485 -25.63 12.30 16.98
N HIS A 486 -24.54 12.90 16.50
CA HIS A 486 -24.55 14.21 15.84
C HIS A 486 -25.50 14.28 14.64
N PHE A 487 -25.54 13.22 13.80
CA PHE A 487 -26.46 13.13 12.68
C PHE A 487 -27.91 13.10 13.14
N LEU A 488 -28.22 12.35 14.22
CA LEU A 488 -29.56 12.25 14.78
C LEU A 488 -30.00 13.57 15.44
N ASP A 489 -29.15 14.17 16.27
CA ASP A 489 -29.49 15.38 17.04
C ASP A 489 -29.72 16.60 16.16
N ASN A 490 -29.03 16.66 15.01
CA ASN A 490 -29.14 17.77 14.07
C ASN A 490 -30.00 17.43 12.84
N ASN A 491 -30.71 16.31 12.82
CA ASN A 491 -31.55 15.86 11.71
C ASN A 491 -30.81 15.91 10.35
N LEU A 492 -29.51 15.56 10.33
CA LEU A 492 -28.71 15.57 9.11
C LEU A 492 -29.09 14.39 8.22
N ALA A 493 -29.03 14.62 6.90
CA ALA A 493 -29.28 13.57 5.93
C ALA A 493 -28.23 12.44 6.06
N GLU A 494 -28.68 11.22 6.36
CA GLU A 494 -27.80 10.05 6.47
C GLU A 494 -27.18 9.63 5.13
N ARG A 495 -27.74 10.14 4.01
CA ARG A 495 -27.36 9.78 2.64
C ARG A 495 -27.14 11.02 1.78
N GLU A 496 -26.15 10.90 0.90
CA GLU A 496 -25.94 11.76 -0.25
C GLU A 496 -26.33 10.96 -1.50
N GLY A 497 -27.51 11.20 -2.05
CA GLY A 497 -28.12 10.34 -3.06
C GLY A 497 -28.38 8.92 -2.50
N ASN A 498 -27.80 7.91 -3.15
CA ASN A 498 -27.96 6.50 -2.75
C ASN A 498 -26.89 6.01 -1.77
N TYR A 499 -25.96 6.87 -1.33
CA TYR A 499 -24.79 6.48 -0.53
C TYR A 499 -24.87 7.02 0.88
N TYR A 500 -24.63 6.16 1.87
CA TYR A 500 -24.59 6.57 3.27
C TYR A 500 -23.36 7.45 3.56
N VAL A 501 -23.61 8.62 4.14
CA VAL A 501 -22.56 9.50 4.69
C VAL A 501 -22.30 9.14 6.15
N ILE A 502 -23.32 8.71 6.86
CA ILE A 502 -23.21 8.29 8.26
C ILE A 502 -22.33 7.03 8.37
N PRO A 503 -21.29 7.03 9.23
CA PRO A 503 -20.41 5.87 9.37
C PRO A 503 -21.11 4.70 10.08
N GLY A 504 -20.73 3.47 9.70
CA GLY A 504 -21.28 2.22 10.25
C GLY A 504 -22.61 1.78 9.62
N LYS A 505 -22.99 2.37 8.47
CA LYS A 505 -24.07 1.87 7.59
C LYS A 505 -23.49 1.46 6.24
N PHE A 506 -24.03 0.36 5.68
CA PHE A 506 -23.52 -0.28 4.48
C PHE A 506 -24.58 -0.27 3.38
N GLU A 507 -24.20 0.06 2.16
CA GLU A 507 -25.05 -0.04 0.98
C GLU A 507 -25.29 -1.50 0.58
N ARG A 508 -26.46 -1.80 0.05
CA ARG A 508 -26.77 -3.14 -0.47
C ARG A 508 -25.76 -3.59 -1.53
N ASN A 509 -25.34 -2.68 -2.40
CA ASN A 509 -24.37 -2.99 -3.45
C ASN A 509 -22.96 -3.29 -2.92
N SER A 510 -22.60 -2.82 -1.73
CA SER A 510 -21.27 -3.12 -1.14
C SER A 510 -21.11 -4.62 -0.82
N TYR A 511 -22.20 -5.35 -0.59
CA TYR A 511 -22.17 -6.80 -0.35
C TYR A 511 -21.73 -7.62 -1.57
N LEU A 512 -21.69 -7.01 -2.77
CA LEU A 512 -21.05 -7.62 -3.94
C LEU A 512 -19.57 -7.94 -3.70
N LEU A 513 -18.88 -7.18 -2.84
CA LEU A 513 -17.50 -7.49 -2.45
C LEU A 513 -17.41 -8.79 -1.63
N ILE A 514 -18.37 -9.02 -0.75
CA ILE A 514 -18.44 -10.26 0.04
C ILE A 514 -18.76 -11.45 -0.87
N ALA A 515 -19.70 -11.26 -1.80
CA ALA A 515 -20.03 -12.29 -2.81
C ALA A 515 -18.83 -12.59 -3.72
N TYR A 516 -18.11 -11.56 -4.16
CA TYR A 516 -16.88 -11.71 -4.94
C TYR A 516 -15.78 -12.46 -4.17
N PHE A 517 -15.57 -12.13 -2.89
CA PHE A 517 -14.67 -12.90 -2.02
C PHE A 517 -15.05 -14.39 -1.99
N GLY A 518 -16.33 -14.70 -1.73
CA GLY A 518 -16.83 -16.08 -1.69
C GLY A 518 -16.62 -16.82 -3.03
N LEU A 519 -16.88 -16.13 -4.15
CA LEU A 519 -16.65 -16.67 -5.50
C LEU A 519 -15.17 -17.00 -5.73
N VAL A 520 -14.26 -16.07 -5.39
CA VAL A 520 -12.81 -16.30 -5.58
C VAL A 520 -12.33 -17.46 -4.71
N VAL A 521 -12.76 -17.55 -3.44
CA VAL A 521 -12.41 -18.69 -2.56
C VAL A 521 -12.91 -20.01 -3.16
N ALA A 522 -14.15 -20.06 -3.66
CA ALA A 522 -14.71 -21.26 -4.28
C ALA A 522 -13.94 -21.68 -5.54
N LEU A 523 -13.57 -20.71 -6.39
CA LEU A 523 -12.75 -20.96 -7.58
C LEU A 523 -11.35 -21.50 -7.22
N LEU A 524 -10.68 -20.89 -6.24
CA LEU A 524 -9.36 -21.32 -5.79
C LEU A 524 -9.38 -22.71 -5.14
N TYR A 525 -10.46 -23.03 -4.42
CA TYR A 525 -10.66 -24.35 -3.86
C TYR A 525 -10.89 -25.42 -4.95
N ALA A 526 -11.67 -25.07 -5.99
CA ALA A 526 -11.92 -25.96 -7.13
C ALA A 526 -10.65 -26.22 -7.96
N LEU A 527 -9.80 -25.19 -8.14
CA LEU A 527 -8.52 -25.32 -8.85
C LEU A 527 -7.49 -26.17 -8.11
N GLY A 528 -7.58 -26.26 -6.78
CA GLY A 528 -6.63 -26.99 -5.95
C GLY A 528 -7.01 -28.45 -5.69
N LYS A 529 -8.17 -28.90 -6.17
CA LYS A 529 -8.64 -30.29 -6.13
C LYS A 529 -8.11 -31.09 -7.28
#